data_d3bd4f39320eb6b697e64e8276014875
#
_entry.id   d3bd4f39320eb6b697e64e8276014875
#
_cell.length_a   1.000
_cell.length_b   1.000
_cell.length_c   1.000
_cell.angle_alpha   90.00
_cell.angle_beta   90.00
_cell.angle_gamma   90.00
#
_symmetry.space_group_name_H-M   'P 1'
#
loop_
_entity.id
_entity.type
_entity.pdbx_description
1 polymer ?
#
loop_
_entity_poly.entity_id
_entity_poly.type
_entity_poly.pdbx_seq_one_letter_code
_entity_poly.pdbx_strand_id
1 'polypeptide(L)'
;MLSMKDYALQYQKLGFSVIPINPKNKMPLIEFADRPAMTASEIETFWDGYLNANIALKTTNFFVIDIDKHGKSNGFESLKKWEHLKLIEPTLQAKTASGGKHLFYFKRDDEPITQMIGFLPGVDIKAHENNYVLVAPSATEKGQYEWDLEKSKEGGTIVTPSRDLIRAIKKTYGKTHGYRYDGTDGLRDLARRSYTRDRTQTTDLFETIALGFGDEGGRNDKLASFVGGLLYRAVDDEVVVQLARLANANSQNPLPEKEMMRTVESMIKKDRR
;
A
#
# COMPACT_ATOMS: atom_id res chain seq x y z
N MET A 1 -17.23 -32.07 -6.93
CA MET A 1 -16.82 -30.65 -7.12
C MET A 1 -16.00 -30.28 -5.92
N LEU A 2 -14.85 -29.62 -6.09
CA LEU A 2 -14.02 -29.17 -4.97
C LEU A 2 -14.76 -28.13 -4.14
N SER A 3 -14.61 -28.18 -2.80
CA SER A 3 -15.15 -27.18 -1.87
C SER A 3 -14.26 -25.94 -1.81
N MET A 4 -14.77 -24.85 -1.24
CA MET A 4 -13.96 -23.64 -0.96
C MET A 4 -12.75 -23.96 -0.07
N LYS A 5 -12.93 -24.87 0.90
CA LYS A 5 -11.85 -25.39 1.74
C LYS A 5 -10.75 -26.06 0.91
N ASP A 6 -11.10 -26.92 -0.05
CA ASP A 6 -10.13 -27.60 -0.89
C ASP A 6 -9.31 -26.62 -1.73
N TYR A 7 -9.95 -25.59 -2.28
CA TYR A 7 -9.26 -24.52 -3.00
C TYR A 7 -8.34 -23.69 -2.09
N ALA A 8 -8.79 -23.36 -0.89
CA ALA A 8 -7.97 -22.63 0.08
C ALA A 8 -6.71 -23.40 0.45
N LEU A 9 -6.84 -24.72 0.70
CA LEU A 9 -5.71 -25.64 0.97
C LEU A 9 -4.77 -25.75 -0.24
N GLN A 10 -5.30 -25.80 -1.46
CA GLN A 10 -4.47 -25.79 -2.67
C GLN A 10 -3.64 -24.50 -2.78
N TYR A 11 -4.22 -23.34 -2.56
CA TYR A 11 -3.47 -22.08 -2.56
C TYR A 11 -2.40 -22.03 -1.47
N GLN A 12 -2.72 -22.48 -0.26
CA GLN A 12 -1.75 -22.56 0.82
C GLN A 12 -0.59 -23.51 0.47
N LYS A 13 -0.88 -24.68 -0.11
CA LYS A 13 0.14 -25.63 -0.56
C LYS A 13 1.04 -25.06 -1.66
N LEU A 14 0.53 -24.13 -2.49
CA LEU A 14 1.31 -23.40 -3.48
C LEU A 14 2.13 -22.26 -2.87
N GLY A 15 2.10 -22.05 -1.54
CA GLY A 15 2.88 -21.05 -0.84
C GLY A 15 2.22 -19.69 -0.73
N PHE A 16 0.92 -19.56 -1.04
CA PHE A 16 0.19 -18.30 -0.89
C PHE A 16 -0.39 -18.15 0.52
N SER A 17 -0.38 -16.91 1.03
CA SER A 17 -1.07 -16.55 2.26
C SER A 17 -2.56 -16.35 1.97
N VAL A 18 -3.37 -17.28 2.45
CA VAL A 18 -4.82 -17.34 2.24
C VAL A 18 -5.53 -16.49 3.30
N ILE A 19 -6.56 -15.76 2.88
CA ILE A 19 -7.43 -14.95 3.75
C ILE A 19 -8.88 -15.32 3.45
N PRO A 20 -9.66 -15.75 4.47
CA PRO A 20 -11.10 -15.95 4.32
C PRO A 20 -11.84 -14.61 4.24
N ILE A 21 -12.73 -14.49 3.28
CA ILE A 21 -13.43 -13.25 2.93
C ILE A 21 -14.94 -13.45 3.03
N ASN A 22 -15.62 -12.48 3.61
CA ASN A 22 -17.08 -12.44 3.63
C ASN A 22 -17.63 -12.28 2.21
N PRO A 23 -18.48 -13.20 1.71
CA PRO A 23 -18.98 -13.17 0.33
C PRO A 23 -19.88 -11.97 0.02
N LYS A 24 -20.51 -11.35 1.03
CA LYS A 24 -21.43 -10.23 0.84
C LYS A 24 -20.72 -8.88 0.68
N ASN A 25 -19.71 -8.60 1.53
CA ASN A 25 -19.09 -7.27 1.60
C ASN A 25 -17.59 -7.26 1.24
N LYS A 26 -17.01 -8.41 0.88
CA LYS A 26 -15.59 -8.59 0.56
C LYS A 26 -14.62 -8.22 1.70
N MET A 27 -15.10 -8.15 2.94
CA MET A 27 -14.26 -7.88 4.11
C MET A 27 -13.60 -9.16 4.62
N PRO A 28 -12.35 -9.12 5.08
CA PRO A 28 -11.71 -10.25 5.74
C PRO A 28 -12.52 -10.70 6.98
N LEU A 29 -12.60 -11.99 7.17
CA LEU A 29 -13.27 -12.61 8.34
C LEU A 29 -12.29 -12.88 9.50
N ILE A 30 -11.01 -12.58 9.28
CA ILE A 30 -9.94 -12.66 10.29
C ILE A 30 -9.08 -11.40 10.22
N GLU A 31 -8.38 -11.10 11.31
CA GLU A 31 -7.24 -10.17 11.26
C GLU A 31 -6.08 -10.85 10.55
N PHE A 32 -5.53 -10.21 9.53
CA PHE A 32 -4.47 -10.78 8.67
C PHE A 32 -3.25 -9.86 8.52
N ALA A 33 -3.42 -8.55 8.83
CA ALA A 33 -2.33 -7.58 8.73
C ALA A 33 -1.21 -7.96 9.72
N ASP A 34 0.03 -7.96 9.25
CA ASP A 34 1.24 -8.28 10.03
C ASP A 34 1.21 -9.67 10.71
N ARG A 35 0.31 -10.54 10.26
CA ARG A 35 0.22 -11.92 10.73
C ARG A 35 0.87 -12.90 9.74
N PRO A 36 1.40 -14.04 10.25
CA PRO A 36 1.85 -15.13 9.40
C PRO A 36 0.69 -15.70 8.58
N ALA A 37 1.01 -16.40 7.49
CA ALA A 37 0.02 -17.13 6.69
C ALA A 37 -0.67 -18.20 7.53
N MET A 38 -1.97 -18.43 7.26
CA MET A 38 -2.72 -19.52 7.89
C MET A 38 -2.07 -20.86 7.55
N THR A 39 -1.95 -21.71 8.56
CA THR A 39 -1.58 -23.11 8.42
C THR A 39 -2.72 -23.91 7.78
N ALA A 40 -2.42 -25.11 7.26
CA ALA A 40 -3.46 -26.00 6.73
C ALA A 40 -4.54 -26.33 7.76
N SER A 41 -4.15 -26.59 9.01
CA SER A 41 -5.09 -26.89 10.09
C SER A 41 -6.01 -25.71 10.43
N GLU A 42 -5.48 -24.46 10.42
CA GLU A 42 -6.29 -23.27 10.63
C GLU A 42 -7.29 -23.04 9.48
N ILE A 43 -6.88 -23.32 8.22
CA ILE A 43 -7.75 -23.28 7.05
C ILE A 43 -8.87 -24.30 7.16
N GLU A 44 -8.54 -25.55 7.50
CA GLU A 44 -9.52 -26.61 7.69
C GLU A 44 -10.56 -26.22 8.76
N THR A 45 -10.08 -25.84 9.94
CA THR A 45 -10.93 -25.43 11.07
C THR A 45 -11.83 -24.24 10.68
N PHE A 46 -11.27 -23.25 9.99
CA PHE A 46 -12.03 -22.06 9.61
C PHE A 46 -13.15 -22.38 8.62
N TRP A 47 -12.82 -23.08 7.51
CA TRP A 47 -13.83 -23.40 6.48
C TRP A 47 -14.83 -24.47 6.92
N ASP A 48 -14.54 -25.28 7.91
CA ASP A 48 -15.55 -26.17 8.52
C ASP A 48 -16.66 -25.38 9.24
N GLY A 49 -16.33 -24.22 9.81
CA GLY A 49 -17.31 -23.31 10.41
C GLY A 49 -17.94 -22.32 9.41
N TYR A 50 -17.27 -22.00 8.31
CA TYR A 50 -17.68 -20.97 7.33
C TYR A 50 -17.56 -21.50 5.90
N LEU A 51 -18.35 -22.52 5.54
CA LEU A 51 -18.30 -23.27 4.28
C LEU A 51 -18.31 -22.40 3.01
N ASN A 52 -18.97 -21.24 3.06
CA ASN A 52 -19.17 -20.34 1.92
C ASN A 52 -18.22 -19.12 1.96
N ALA A 53 -17.23 -19.08 2.86
CA ALA A 53 -16.28 -17.98 2.85
C ALA A 53 -15.51 -17.95 1.52
N ASN A 54 -15.41 -16.78 0.92
CA ASN A 54 -14.57 -16.53 -0.26
C ASN A 54 -13.10 -16.60 0.12
N ILE A 55 -12.25 -16.69 -0.91
CA ILE A 55 -10.80 -16.79 -0.77
C ILE A 55 -10.15 -15.54 -1.36
N ALA A 56 -9.28 -14.91 -0.57
CA ALA A 56 -8.33 -13.94 -1.09
C ALA A 56 -6.89 -14.40 -0.82
N LEU A 57 -5.97 -13.87 -1.60
CA LEU A 57 -4.53 -14.07 -1.41
C LEU A 57 -3.89 -12.75 -1.02
N LYS A 58 -3.07 -12.77 0.04
CA LYS A 58 -2.30 -11.63 0.52
C LYS A 58 -1.18 -11.32 -0.48
N THR A 59 -1.04 -10.07 -0.89
CA THR A 59 -0.05 -9.65 -1.91
C THR A 59 1.35 -9.46 -1.34
N THR A 60 1.85 -10.46 -0.60
CA THR A 60 3.18 -10.44 0.04
C THR A 60 4.30 -10.61 -0.99
N ASN A 61 4.30 -11.70 -1.74
CA ASN A 61 5.35 -12.08 -2.70
C ASN A 61 5.00 -11.84 -4.17
N PHE A 62 3.79 -11.39 -4.43
CA PHE A 62 3.30 -11.04 -5.76
C PHE A 62 2.58 -9.69 -5.74
N PHE A 63 2.33 -9.15 -6.91
CA PHE A 63 1.45 -7.99 -7.11
C PHE A 63 0.47 -8.27 -8.24
N VAL A 64 -0.59 -7.46 -8.28
CA VAL A 64 -1.62 -7.57 -9.31
C VAL A 64 -1.79 -6.24 -10.01
N ILE A 65 -1.84 -6.28 -11.35
CA ILE A 65 -2.40 -5.19 -12.15
C ILE A 65 -3.92 -5.46 -12.19
N ASP A 66 -4.66 -4.66 -11.46
CA ASP A 66 -6.11 -4.75 -11.30
C ASP A 66 -6.78 -3.80 -12.29
N ILE A 67 -7.49 -4.36 -13.26
CA ILE A 67 -8.10 -3.64 -14.38
C ILE A 67 -9.61 -3.65 -14.17
N ASP A 68 -10.16 -2.52 -13.82
CA ASP A 68 -11.59 -2.34 -13.58
C ASP A 68 -12.37 -1.89 -14.82
N LYS A 69 -13.61 -2.36 -14.93
CA LYS A 69 -14.54 -1.99 -15.99
C LYS A 69 -15.78 -1.27 -15.44
N HIS A 70 -15.72 -0.69 -14.28
CA HIS A 70 -16.88 -0.04 -13.66
C HIS A 70 -16.62 1.44 -13.34
N GLY A 71 -17.70 2.20 -13.15
CA GLY A 71 -17.62 3.63 -12.86
C GLY A 71 -17.44 4.47 -14.13
N LYS A 72 -16.78 5.63 -13.97
CA LYS A 72 -16.55 6.60 -15.05
C LYS A 72 -15.35 6.24 -15.94
N SER A 73 -14.51 5.27 -15.54
CA SER A 73 -13.29 4.90 -16.23
C SER A 73 -13.31 3.45 -16.68
N ASN A 74 -12.79 3.19 -17.88
CA ASN A 74 -12.61 1.84 -18.42
C ASN A 74 -11.10 1.53 -18.42
N GLY A 75 -10.66 0.71 -17.44
CA GLY A 75 -9.27 0.34 -17.29
C GLY A 75 -8.67 -0.37 -18.50
N PHE A 76 -9.49 -1.14 -19.24
CA PHE A 76 -9.04 -1.79 -20.49
C PHE A 76 -8.66 -0.78 -21.57
N GLU A 77 -9.46 0.27 -21.74
CA GLU A 77 -9.18 1.34 -22.70
C GLU A 77 -7.98 2.19 -22.25
N SER A 78 -7.85 2.43 -20.94
CA SER A 78 -6.70 3.14 -20.40
C SER A 78 -5.41 2.37 -20.62
N LEU A 79 -5.43 1.07 -20.33
CA LEU A 79 -4.28 0.19 -20.53
C LEU A 79 -3.91 0.05 -22.01
N LYS A 80 -4.91 -0.08 -22.90
CA LYS A 80 -4.70 -0.15 -24.35
C LYS A 80 -4.00 1.09 -24.93
N LYS A 81 -4.25 2.26 -24.32
CA LYS A 81 -3.62 3.54 -24.72
C LYS A 81 -2.29 3.80 -24.06
N TRP A 82 -1.89 2.96 -23.11
CA TRP A 82 -0.64 3.14 -22.39
C TRP A 82 0.56 2.90 -23.31
N GLU A 83 1.48 3.87 -23.37
CA GLU A 83 2.65 3.85 -24.27
C GLU A 83 3.55 2.61 -24.08
N HIS A 84 3.53 2.01 -22.88
CA HIS A 84 4.35 0.87 -22.51
C HIS A 84 3.57 -0.47 -22.46
N LEU A 85 2.38 -0.55 -23.07
CA LEU A 85 1.55 -1.77 -23.08
C LEU A 85 2.34 -3.03 -23.51
N LYS A 86 3.27 -2.89 -24.45
CA LYS A 86 4.10 -3.99 -24.97
C LYS A 86 5.01 -4.64 -23.92
N LEU A 87 5.26 -3.96 -22.78
CA LEU A 87 6.03 -4.49 -21.66
C LEU A 87 5.21 -5.43 -20.76
N ILE A 88 3.89 -5.47 -20.93
CA ILE A 88 3.02 -6.41 -20.20
C ILE A 88 3.19 -7.79 -20.80
N GLU A 89 3.99 -8.59 -20.13
CA GLU A 89 4.25 -9.98 -20.52
C GLU A 89 3.05 -10.88 -20.17
N PRO A 90 2.78 -11.93 -20.96
CA PRO A 90 1.79 -12.93 -20.61
C PRO A 90 2.08 -13.56 -19.23
N THR A 91 1.08 -13.59 -18.37
CA THR A 91 1.14 -14.13 -17.01
C THR A 91 -0.20 -14.75 -16.63
N LEU A 92 -0.31 -15.34 -15.45
CA LEU A 92 -1.59 -15.81 -14.93
C LEU A 92 -2.62 -14.67 -14.89
N GLN A 93 -3.81 -14.92 -15.42
CA GLN A 93 -4.91 -13.95 -15.47
C GLN A 93 -6.17 -14.51 -14.83
N ALA A 94 -6.95 -13.61 -14.23
CA ALA A 94 -8.28 -13.93 -13.75
C ALA A 94 -9.29 -12.88 -14.25
N LYS A 95 -10.52 -13.32 -14.51
CA LYS A 95 -11.68 -12.44 -14.65
C LYS A 95 -12.21 -12.14 -13.27
N THR A 96 -12.54 -10.88 -13.00
CA THR A 96 -13.16 -10.49 -11.73
C THR A 96 -14.69 -10.59 -11.81
N ALA A 97 -15.34 -10.73 -10.67
CA ALA A 97 -16.80 -10.80 -10.56
C ALA A 97 -17.53 -9.60 -11.19
N SER A 98 -16.90 -8.44 -11.30
CA SER A 98 -17.43 -7.21 -11.89
C SER A 98 -17.09 -7.03 -13.38
N GLY A 99 -16.50 -8.05 -14.01
CA GLY A 99 -16.11 -8.00 -15.43
C GLY A 99 -14.77 -7.31 -15.69
N GLY A 100 -14.02 -7.04 -14.67
CA GLY A 100 -12.62 -6.59 -14.74
C GLY A 100 -11.65 -7.75 -14.94
N LYS A 101 -10.34 -7.47 -14.77
CA LYS A 101 -9.28 -8.47 -14.93
C LYS A 101 -8.16 -8.24 -13.93
N HIS A 102 -7.61 -9.31 -13.39
CA HIS A 102 -6.38 -9.35 -12.63
C HIS A 102 -5.25 -9.96 -13.47
N LEU A 103 -4.08 -9.32 -13.50
CA LEU A 103 -2.83 -9.87 -14.03
C LEU A 103 -1.87 -10.08 -12.86
N PHE A 104 -1.43 -11.30 -12.63
CA PHE A 104 -0.59 -11.68 -11.47
C PHE A 104 0.87 -11.71 -11.87
N TYR A 105 1.75 -11.04 -11.11
CA TYR A 105 3.19 -11.05 -11.29
C TYR A 105 3.90 -11.27 -9.97
N PHE A 106 4.97 -12.08 -9.93
CA PHE A 106 5.84 -12.13 -8.77
C PHE A 106 6.57 -10.81 -8.58
N LYS A 107 6.78 -10.42 -7.33
CA LYS A 107 7.62 -9.27 -7.01
C LYS A 107 9.08 -9.56 -7.30
N ARG A 108 9.84 -8.52 -7.61
CA ARG A 108 11.29 -8.57 -7.79
C ARG A 108 11.96 -7.95 -6.58
N ASP A 109 13.02 -8.59 -6.06
CA ASP A 109 13.83 -8.03 -4.97
C ASP A 109 14.71 -6.87 -5.47
N ASP A 110 15.17 -6.95 -6.73
CA ASP A 110 16.09 -6.01 -7.35
C ASP A 110 15.40 -4.78 -8.00
N GLU A 111 14.09 -4.78 -8.10
CA GLU A 111 13.27 -3.64 -8.57
C GLU A 111 11.90 -3.69 -7.86
N PRO A 112 11.83 -3.25 -6.59
CA PRO A 112 10.62 -3.38 -5.78
C PRO A 112 9.47 -2.54 -6.34
N ILE A 113 8.24 -3.05 -6.21
CA ILE A 113 7.01 -2.35 -6.59
C ILE A 113 6.14 -2.15 -5.36
N THR A 114 5.49 -0.99 -5.27
CA THR A 114 4.60 -0.62 -4.18
C THR A 114 3.16 -0.48 -4.66
N GLN A 115 2.24 -0.40 -3.72
CA GLN A 115 0.83 -0.10 -4.00
C GLN A 115 0.69 1.22 -4.75
N MET A 116 -0.07 1.22 -5.87
CA MET A 116 -0.38 2.42 -6.65
C MET A 116 -1.86 2.41 -7.03
N ILE A 117 -2.64 3.29 -6.43
CA ILE A 117 -4.05 3.46 -6.76
C ILE A 117 -4.17 4.47 -7.89
N GLY A 118 -4.93 4.14 -8.92
CA GLY A 118 -5.07 4.99 -10.11
C GLY A 118 -3.77 5.11 -10.91
N PHE A 119 -3.03 4.00 -11.03
CA PHE A 119 -1.86 3.92 -11.93
C PHE A 119 -2.21 4.45 -13.33
N LEU A 120 -3.35 3.99 -13.85
CA LEU A 120 -4.07 4.60 -14.96
C LEU A 120 -5.55 4.73 -14.56
N PRO A 121 -6.36 5.53 -15.25
CA PRO A 121 -7.79 5.58 -14.97
C PRO A 121 -8.44 4.20 -15.06
N GLY A 122 -8.93 3.67 -13.93
CA GLY A 122 -9.50 2.33 -13.81
C GLY A 122 -8.47 1.18 -13.77
N VAL A 123 -7.20 1.48 -13.48
CA VAL A 123 -6.15 0.45 -13.28
C VAL A 123 -5.37 0.75 -12.01
N ASP A 124 -5.32 -0.22 -11.12
CA ASP A 124 -4.57 -0.18 -9.86
C ASP A 124 -3.42 -1.20 -9.86
N ILE A 125 -2.38 -0.90 -9.10
CA ILE A 125 -1.34 -1.87 -8.72
C ILE A 125 -1.58 -2.29 -7.26
N LYS A 126 -1.99 -3.53 -7.05
CA LYS A 126 -2.19 -4.11 -5.71
C LYS A 126 -0.89 -4.81 -5.29
N ALA A 127 -0.12 -4.16 -4.42
CA ALA A 127 1.22 -4.63 -4.07
C ALA A 127 1.62 -4.47 -2.59
N HIS A 128 0.79 -3.81 -1.76
CA HIS A 128 1.12 -3.65 -0.35
C HIS A 128 1.09 -4.99 0.38
N GLU A 129 2.02 -5.23 1.30
CA GLU A 129 2.14 -6.49 2.04
C GLU A 129 0.87 -6.87 2.80
N ASN A 130 0.15 -5.89 3.34
CA ASN A 130 -1.14 -6.05 4.00
C ASN A 130 -2.33 -5.75 3.07
N ASN A 131 -2.19 -5.95 1.77
CA ASN A 131 -3.30 -5.95 0.83
C ASN A 131 -3.62 -7.38 0.38
N TYR A 132 -4.78 -7.56 -0.24
CA TYR A 132 -5.24 -8.84 -0.74
C TYR A 132 -6.05 -8.68 -2.03
N VAL A 133 -6.15 -9.74 -2.78
CA VAL A 133 -7.02 -9.84 -3.96
C VAL A 133 -7.85 -11.12 -3.89
N LEU A 134 -9.13 -11.00 -4.22
CA LEU A 134 -9.99 -12.17 -4.34
C LEU A 134 -9.56 -13.01 -5.54
N VAL A 135 -9.63 -14.33 -5.39
CA VAL A 135 -9.24 -15.30 -6.41
C VAL A 135 -10.36 -16.30 -6.69
N ALA A 136 -10.27 -16.98 -7.81
CA ALA A 136 -11.19 -18.07 -8.15
C ALA A 136 -11.16 -19.18 -7.07
N PRO A 137 -12.28 -19.83 -6.73
CA PRO A 137 -13.61 -19.67 -7.32
C PRO A 137 -14.52 -18.70 -6.52
N SER A 138 -13.96 -17.71 -5.85
CA SER A 138 -14.73 -16.73 -5.05
C SER A 138 -15.86 -16.10 -5.88
N ALA A 139 -16.99 -15.87 -5.24
CA ALA A 139 -18.18 -15.29 -5.88
C ALA A 139 -18.74 -14.12 -5.04
N THR A 140 -19.38 -13.19 -5.71
CA THR A 140 -20.10 -12.06 -5.12
C THR A 140 -21.44 -11.91 -5.82
N GLU A 141 -22.28 -11.00 -5.37
CA GLU A 141 -23.55 -10.67 -6.05
C GLU A 141 -23.36 -10.24 -7.52
N LYS A 142 -22.16 -9.74 -7.89
CA LYS A 142 -21.83 -9.28 -9.24
C LYS A 142 -21.36 -10.39 -10.17
N GLY A 143 -21.05 -11.57 -9.66
CA GLY A 143 -20.52 -12.70 -10.44
C GLY A 143 -19.43 -13.46 -9.69
N GLN A 144 -18.70 -14.26 -10.43
CA GLN A 144 -17.64 -15.13 -9.92
C GLN A 144 -16.26 -14.70 -10.42
N TYR A 145 -15.23 -14.95 -9.62
CA TYR A 145 -13.84 -14.85 -10.04
C TYR A 145 -13.45 -16.15 -10.74
N GLU A 146 -12.87 -16.04 -11.92
CA GLU A 146 -12.49 -17.19 -12.75
C GLU A 146 -11.08 -17.04 -13.29
N TRP A 147 -10.30 -18.14 -13.28
CA TRP A 147 -9.02 -18.13 -13.98
C TRP A 147 -9.25 -18.12 -15.49
N ASP A 148 -8.62 -17.17 -16.18
CA ASP A 148 -8.65 -17.05 -17.65
C ASP A 148 -7.42 -17.79 -18.22
N LEU A 149 -7.46 -19.13 -18.18
CA LEU A 149 -6.32 -19.95 -18.56
C LEU A 149 -6.00 -19.86 -20.06
N GLU A 150 -6.98 -19.58 -20.91
CA GLU A 150 -6.77 -19.38 -22.36
C GLU A 150 -5.90 -18.18 -22.67
N LYS A 151 -6.03 -17.09 -21.86
CA LYS A 151 -5.28 -15.85 -22.02
C LYS A 151 -4.08 -15.77 -21.07
N SER A 152 -3.94 -16.71 -20.17
CA SER A 152 -2.80 -16.82 -19.29
C SER A 152 -1.59 -17.37 -20.05
N LYS A 153 -0.39 -17.16 -19.48
CA LYS A 153 0.78 -17.91 -19.91
C LYS A 153 0.50 -19.40 -19.76
N GLU A 154 1.07 -20.20 -20.65
CA GLU A 154 0.94 -21.66 -20.65
C GLU A 154 1.10 -22.25 -19.24
N GLY A 155 0.19 -23.16 -18.87
CA GLY A 155 0.14 -23.76 -17.53
C GLY A 155 -0.39 -22.84 -16.42
N GLY A 156 -0.92 -21.65 -16.73
CA GLY A 156 -1.40 -20.72 -15.69
C GLY A 156 -0.27 -20.16 -14.81
N THR A 157 0.92 -19.98 -15.37
CA THR A 157 2.11 -19.57 -14.62
C THR A 157 2.10 -18.09 -14.27
N ILE A 158 2.40 -17.75 -13.02
CA ILE A 158 2.75 -16.39 -12.59
C ILE A 158 4.22 -16.15 -12.98
N VAL A 159 4.50 -15.08 -13.72
CA VAL A 159 5.86 -14.74 -14.13
C VAL A 159 6.45 -13.63 -13.27
N THR A 160 7.77 -13.56 -13.19
CA THR A 160 8.48 -12.39 -12.68
C THR A 160 8.60 -11.40 -13.84
N PRO A 161 8.06 -10.17 -13.73
CA PRO A 161 8.03 -9.22 -14.84
C PRO A 161 9.43 -8.67 -15.12
N SER A 162 9.64 -8.09 -16.30
CA SER A 162 10.87 -7.36 -16.59
C SER A 162 11.04 -6.14 -15.68
N ARG A 163 12.30 -5.72 -15.45
CA ARG A 163 12.59 -4.46 -14.74
C ARG A 163 11.96 -3.27 -15.47
N ASP A 164 11.96 -3.32 -16.79
CA ASP A 164 11.44 -2.24 -17.62
C ASP A 164 9.93 -2.06 -17.43
N LEU A 165 9.16 -3.13 -17.25
CA LEU A 165 7.74 -3.04 -16.91
C LEU A 165 7.55 -2.30 -15.57
N ILE A 166 8.28 -2.68 -14.52
CA ILE A 166 8.15 -2.04 -13.20
C ILE A 166 8.57 -0.57 -13.27
N ARG A 167 9.66 -0.24 -13.94
CA ARG A 167 10.11 1.14 -14.14
C ARG A 167 9.11 1.97 -14.93
N ALA A 168 8.53 1.40 -15.98
CA ALA A 168 7.49 2.07 -16.77
C ALA A 168 6.24 2.36 -15.92
N ILE A 169 5.80 1.40 -15.09
CA ILE A 169 4.71 1.59 -14.14
C ILE A 169 5.02 2.75 -13.19
N LYS A 170 6.17 2.72 -12.51
CA LYS A 170 6.60 3.76 -11.57
C LYS A 170 6.67 5.14 -12.24
N LYS A 171 7.28 5.20 -13.43
CA LYS A 171 7.41 6.45 -14.21
C LYS A 171 6.06 7.03 -14.61
N THR A 172 5.15 6.18 -15.08
CA THR A 172 3.79 6.60 -15.47
C THR A 172 3.02 7.10 -14.26
N TYR A 173 3.05 6.36 -13.16
CA TYR A 173 2.41 6.77 -11.90
C TYR A 173 2.98 8.10 -11.38
N GLY A 174 4.31 8.27 -11.44
CA GLY A 174 4.99 9.50 -11.07
C GLY A 174 4.54 10.71 -11.91
N LYS A 175 4.43 10.56 -13.22
CA LYS A 175 3.95 11.63 -14.12
C LYS A 175 2.50 12.06 -13.78
N THR A 176 1.63 11.10 -13.50
CA THR A 176 0.20 11.34 -13.24
C THR A 176 -0.04 11.97 -11.87
N HIS A 177 0.80 11.62 -10.88
CA HIS A 177 0.64 12.03 -9.48
C HIS A 177 1.69 13.09 -9.04
N GLY A 178 2.39 13.71 -9.98
CA GLY A 178 3.34 14.79 -9.69
C GLY A 178 4.68 14.35 -9.14
N TYR A 179 5.08 13.08 -9.31
CA TYR A 179 6.38 12.56 -8.90
C TYR A 179 7.38 12.56 -10.05
N ARG A 180 8.57 13.15 -9.85
CA ARG A 180 9.73 12.88 -10.70
C ARG A 180 10.50 11.68 -10.14
N TYR A 181 10.47 10.56 -10.85
CA TYR A 181 11.34 9.42 -10.58
C TYR A 181 12.68 9.68 -11.27
N ASP A 182 13.70 10.12 -10.54
CA ASP A 182 15.06 10.37 -11.07
C ASP A 182 16.12 9.38 -10.57
N GLY A 183 15.72 8.36 -9.82
CA GLY A 183 16.62 7.29 -9.37
C GLY A 183 17.55 7.66 -8.20
N THR A 184 17.61 8.93 -7.81
CA THR A 184 18.56 9.41 -6.78
C THR A 184 17.90 10.01 -5.53
N ASP A 185 16.62 10.37 -5.55
CA ASP A 185 15.95 11.13 -4.48
C ASP A 185 14.90 10.34 -3.68
N GLY A 186 15.19 9.08 -3.35
CA GLY A 186 14.24 8.21 -2.65
C GLY A 186 13.69 8.73 -1.31
N LEU A 187 14.37 9.64 -0.63
CA LEU A 187 13.93 10.21 0.65
C LEU A 187 13.07 11.47 0.51
N ARG A 188 13.34 12.33 -0.47
CA ARG A 188 12.54 13.55 -0.71
C ARG A 188 11.17 13.26 -1.31
N ASP A 189 11.06 12.22 -2.15
CA ASP A 189 9.79 11.81 -2.76
C ASP A 189 8.87 11.05 -1.79
N LEU A 190 9.40 10.38 -0.77
CA LEU A 190 8.61 9.76 0.30
C LEU A 190 7.83 10.82 1.10
N ALA A 191 8.42 11.97 1.35
CA ALA A 191 7.79 13.06 2.08
C ALA A 191 6.62 13.71 1.32
N ARG A 192 6.63 13.71 -0.01
CA ARG A 192 5.55 14.28 -0.86
C ARG A 192 4.35 13.34 -1.08
N ARG A 193 4.48 12.04 -0.81
CA ARG A 193 3.41 11.04 -1.01
C ARG A 193 2.24 11.13 -0.04
N SER A 194 2.33 11.97 0.99
CA SER A 194 1.33 12.10 2.05
C SER A 194 0.08 12.92 1.66
N TYR A 195 -0.01 13.50 0.47
CA TYR A 195 -0.99 14.55 0.17
C TYR A 195 -2.42 14.11 -0.17
N THR A 196 -2.75 12.81 -0.18
CA THR A 196 -4.10 12.32 -0.52
C THR A 196 -4.76 11.44 0.53
N ARG A 197 -4.11 11.20 1.66
CA ARG A 197 -4.76 10.66 2.86
C ARG A 197 -4.96 11.80 3.85
N ASP A 198 -6.04 11.76 4.61
CA ASP A 198 -6.26 12.67 5.74
C ASP A 198 -4.98 12.73 6.58
N ARG A 199 -4.30 13.88 6.53
CA ARG A 199 -3.07 14.11 7.30
C ARG A 199 -3.44 13.98 8.77
N THR A 200 -2.90 12.96 9.42
CA THR A 200 -3.03 12.82 10.86
C THR A 200 -1.99 13.73 11.54
N GLN A 201 -2.29 14.19 12.75
CA GLN A 201 -1.31 14.91 13.57
C GLN A 201 -0.01 14.12 13.75
N THR A 202 -0.08 12.78 13.75
CA THR A 202 1.10 11.89 13.83
C THR A 202 1.95 11.98 12.57
N THR A 203 1.34 12.02 11.38
CA THR A 203 2.05 12.24 10.12
C THR A 203 2.80 13.57 10.13
N ASP A 204 2.15 14.66 10.60
CA ASP A 204 2.78 15.98 10.70
C ASP A 204 4.00 15.98 11.65
N LEU A 205 3.97 15.22 12.74
CA LEU A 205 5.11 15.08 13.65
C LEU A 205 6.31 14.41 12.95
N PHE A 206 6.11 13.28 12.27
CA PHE A 206 7.18 12.57 11.56
C PHE A 206 7.76 13.40 10.40
N GLU A 207 6.90 14.06 9.62
CA GLU A 207 7.35 14.96 8.56
C GLU A 207 8.15 16.16 9.11
N THR A 208 7.75 16.71 10.26
CA THR A 208 8.46 17.80 10.90
C THR A 208 9.86 17.36 11.37
N ILE A 209 10.01 16.13 11.88
CA ILE A 209 11.34 15.60 12.22
C ILE A 209 12.23 15.53 10.96
N ALA A 210 11.69 15.05 9.85
CA ALA A 210 12.46 14.81 8.63
C ALA A 210 12.77 16.10 7.84
N LEU A 211 11.84 17.06 7.81
CA LEU A 211 11.88 18.23 6.95
C LEU A 211 12.18 19.56 7.70
N GLY A 212 12.14 19.52 9.03
CA GLY A 212 12.33 20.71 9.86
C GLY A 212 11.08 21.60 9.95
N PHE A 213 11.29 22.81 10.49
CA PHE A 213 10.23 23.77 10.83
C PHE A 213 9.81 24.68 9.67
N GLY A 214 10.36 24.49 8.45
CA GLY A 214 10.04 25.29 7.27
C GLY A 214 10.74 26.65 7.21
N ASP A 215 10.14 27.59 6.45
CA ASP A 215 10.75 28.88 6.13
C ASP A 215 10.59 29.94 7.24
N GLU A 216 11.32 31.07 7.11
CA GLU A 216 11.26 32.18 8.02
C GLU A 216 9.84 32.75 8.17
N GLY A 217 9.45 33.09 9.39
CA GLY A 217 8.16 33.70 9.73
C GLY A 217 7.15 32.77 10.41
N GLY A 218 7.30 31.40 10.30
CA GLY A 218 6.38 30.44 10.92
C GLY A 218 7.04 29.38 11.79
N ARG A 219 8.38 29.39 11.89
CA ARG A 219 9.17 28.33 12.54
C ARG A 219 8.85 28.13 14.02
N ASN A 220 8.69 29.22 14.76
CA ASN A 220 8.38 29.18 16.20
C ASN A 220 6.99 28.60 16.48
N ASP A 221 6.00 28.93 15.66
CA ASP A 221 4.64 28.39 15.79
C ASP A 221 4.63 26.89 15.44
N LYS A 222 5.39 26.51 14.40
CA LYS A 222 5.52 25.11 14.02
C LYS A 222 6.28 24.29 15.06
N LEU A 223 7.33 24.84 15.66
CA LEU A 223 8.05 24.25 16.79
C LEU A 223 7.12 24.09 18.00
N ALA A 224 6.36 25.11 18.37
CA ALA A 224 5.41 25.03 19.48
C ALA A 224 4.32 23.96 19.23
N SER A 225 3.77 23.91 18.02
CA SER A 225 2.80 22.88 17.61
C SER A 225 3.40 21.48 17.65
N PHE A 226 4.64 21.30 17.17
CA PHE A 226 5.36 20.06 17.17
C PHE A 226 5.61 19.54 18.61
N VAL A 227 6.15 20.40 19.47
CA VAL A 227 6.41 20.09 20.89
C VAL A 227 5.09 19.74 21.60
N GLY A 228 4.05 20.55 21.43
CA GLY A 228 2.74 20.28 22.01
C GLY A 228 2.13 18.94 21.53
N GLY A 229 2.33 18.62 20.27
CA GLY A 229 1.89 17.34 19.68
C GLY A 229 2.61 16.11 20.25
N LEU A 230 3.91 16.23 20.61
CA LEU A 230 4.68 15.19 21.26
C LEU A 230 4.26 15.02 22.73
N LEU A 231 4.14 16.13 23.48
CA LEU A 231 3.71 16.13 24.89
C LEU A 231 2.30 15.55 25.05
N TYR A 232 1.37 15.91 24.17
CA TYR A 232 0.01 15.35 24.16
C TYR A 232 0.00 13.81 24.00
N ARG A 233 1.06 13.25 23.40
CA ARG A 233 1.24 11.79 23.25
C ARG A 233 2.09 11.17 24.36
N ALA A 234 2.29 11.89 25.43
CA ALA A 234 3.08 11.46 26.58
C ALA A 234 4.55 11.08 26.21
N VAL A 235 5.13 11.73 25.21
CA VAL A 235 6.55 11.60 24.92
C VAL A 235 7.36 12.27 26.04
N ASP A 236 8.36 11.57 26.54
CA ASP A 236 9.23 12.05 27.61
C ASP A 236 9.90 13.39 27.25
N ASP A 237 10.02 14.30 28.24
CA ASP A 237 10.53 15.67 28.04
C ASP A 237 11.95 15.68 27.43
N GLU A 238 12.81 14.75 27.83
CA GLU A 238 14.18 14.67 27.29
C GLU A 238 14.15 14.24 25.81
N VAL A 239 13.25 13.32 25.47
CA VAL A 239 13.05 12.86 24.10
C VAL A 239 12.43 14.00 23.25
N VAL A 240 11.50 14.77 23.80
CA VAL A 240 10.92 15.96 23.13
C VAL A 240 12.02 16.95 22.77
N VAL A 241 12.96 17.26 23.70
CA VAL A 241 14.08 18.15 23.44
C VAL A 241 14.99 17.60 22.33
N GLN A 242 15.30 16.29 22.36
CA GLN A 242 16.14 15.65 21.34
C GLN A 242 15.48 15.70 19.95
N LEU A 243 14.18 15.41 19.87
CA LEU A 243 13.42 15.45 18.61
C LEU A 243 13.30 16.87 18.06
N ALA A 244 13.11 17.87 18.95
CA ALA A 244 13.08 19.28 18.55
C ALA A 244 14.44 19.75 17.98
N ARG A 245 15.53 19.34 18.58
CA ARG A 245 16.90 19.60 18.05
C ARG A 245 17.11 18.96 16.69
N LEU A 246 16.70 17.69 16.53
CA LEU A 246 16.82 16.97 15.27
C LEU A 246 16.00 17.66 14.15
N ALA A 247 14.75 17.99 14.44
CA ALA A 247 13.90 18.70 13.49
C ALA A 247 14.47 20.10 13.15
N ASN A 248 15.02 20.82 14.14
CA ASN A 248 15.67 22.11 13.90
C ASN A 248 16.90 21.97 13.00
N ALA A 249 17.74 20.97 13.22
CA ALA A 249 18.92 20.70 12.40
C ALA A 249 18.56 20.35 10.94
N ASN A 250 17.40 19.75 10.71
CA ASN A 250 16.89 19.40 9.38
C ASN A 250 16.18 20.58 8.68
N SER A 251 16.01 21.72 9.35
CA SER A 251 15.43 22.93 8.76
C SER A 251 16.42 23.60 7.80
N GLN A 252 15.94 24.18 6.71
CA GLN A 252 16.78 24.95 5.77
C GLN A 252 17.44 26.14 6.47
N ASN A 253 16.71 26.82 7.36
CA ASN A 253 17.17 27.93 8.20
C ASN A 253 16.90 27.58 9.66
N PRO A 254 17.82 26.89 10.39
CA PRO A 254 17.59 26.49 11.76
C PRO A 254 17.39 27.68 12.70
N LEU A 255 16.54 27.53 13.70
CA LEU A 255 16.41 28.49 14.79
C LEU A 255 17.69 28.46 15.64
N PRO A 256 18.13 29.62 16.17
CA PRO A 256 19.19 29.63 17.19
C PRO A 256 18.81 28.76 18.39
N GLU A 257 19.77 27.98 18.90
CA GLU A 257 19.54 27.01 20.00
C GLU A 257 18.82 27.65 21.21
N LYS A 258 19.23 28.87 21.58
CA LYS A 258 18.65 29.61 22.70
C LYS A 258 17.18 29.96 22.48
N GLU A 259 16.78 30.26 21.24
CA GLU A 259 15.42 30.60 20.87
C GLU A 259 14.56 29.34 20.83
N MET A 260 15.06 28.28 20.20
CA MET A 260 14.41 26.98 20.16
C MET A 260 14.15 26.44 21.57
N MET A 261 15.18 26.42 22.44
CA MET A 261 15.05 25.92 23.81
C MET A 261 14.06 26.72 24.64
N ARG A 262 14.00 28.08 24.50
CA ARG A 262 12.99 28.90 25.17
C ARG A 262 11.57 28.45 24.84
N THR A 263 11.29 28.16 23.57
CA THR A 263 9.97 27.69 23.12
C THR A 263 9.67 26.32 23.66
N VAL A 264 10.62 25.36 23.59
CA VAL A 264 10.47 23.99 24.11
C VAL A 264 10.18 24.02 25.61
N GLU A 265 11.01 24.71 26.42
CA GLU A 265 10.81 24.83 27.86
C GLU A 265 9.48 25.47 28.25
N SER A 266 9.05 26.47 27.48
CA SER A 266 7.74 27.13 27.69
C SER A 266 6.59 26.15 27.49
N MET A 267 6.67 25.29 26.46
CA MET A 267 5.64 24.29 26.17
C MET A 267 5.62 23.18 27.23
N ILE A 268 6.78 22.67 27.66
CA ILE A 268 6.88 21.67 28.75
C ILE A 268 6.28 22.22 30.05
N LYS A 269 6.62 23.47 30.42
CA LYS A 269 6.03 24.12 31.61
C LYS A 269 4.53 24.30 31.54
N LYS A 270 3.99 24.53 30.34
CA LYS A 270 2.54 24.68 30.11
C LYS A 270 1.82 23.34 30.22
N ASP A 271 2.42 22.27 29.76
CA ASP A 271 1.84 20.91 29.76
C ASP A 271 1.76 20.31 31.18
N ARG A 272 2.69 20.70 32.06
CA ARG A 272 2.74 20.27 33.47
C ARG A 272 1.78 21.02 34.41
N ARG A 273 1.03 22.00 33.91
CA ARG A 273 0.04 22.75 34.70
C ARG A 273 -1.36 22.19 34.54
#